data_35862afac4cdf05524fbb10c5467029d
#
_entry.id   35862afac4cdf05524fbb10c5467029d
#
_cell.length_a   1.000
_cell.length_b   1.000
_cell.length_c   1.000
_cell.angle_alpha   90.00
_cell.angle_beta   90.00
_cell.angle_gamma   90.00
#
_symmetry.space_group_name_H-M   'P 1'
#
loop_
_entity.id
_entity.type
_entity.pdbx_description
1 polymer ?
#
loop_
_entity_poly.entity_id
_entity_poly.type
_entity_poly.pdbx_seq_one_letter_code
_entity_poly.pdbx_strand_id
1 'polypeptide(L)'
;MTTLTTSSARTFTGDRDHSSFGFAVRHMTVSMFRGSFGDVDARVVIADDGAVELTGAVRVESISVQSPADLRAHLLGADFFDAATHPEITFRSAPARPAADGSIEVHGDLTMRGVSRPVVATGTLLGPVEDPFGATRAALELRATIDRREFGMTWNLPLPKGGDALGTQVELLVHLELVAD
;
A
#
# COMPACT_ATOMS: atom_id res chain seq x y z
N MET A 1 38.48 24.26 -11.44
CA MET A 1 38.25 23.03 -10.66
C MET A 1 36.74 22.90 -10.45
N THR A 2 36.10 22.09 -11.27
CA THR A 2 34.64 21.82 -11.16
C THR A 2 34.47 20.73 -10.11
N THR A 3 34.02 21.10 -8.94
CA THR A 3 33.61 20.14 -7.90
C THR A 3 32.38 19.40 -8.41
N LEU A 4 32.52 18.14 -8.80
CA LEU A 4 31.42 17.24 -9.00
C LEU A 4 30.79 17.01 -7.61
N THR A 5 29.70 17.71 -7.32
CA THR A 5 28.84 17.39 -6.18
C THR A 5 28.24 16.02 -6.49
N THR A 6 28.73 15.01 -5.80
CA THR A 6 28.13 13.67 -5.86
C THR A 6 26.73 13.79 -5.26
N SER A 7 25.72 13.80 -6.12
CA SER A 7 24.31 13.65 -5.73
C SER A 7 24.18 12.31 -5.00
N SER A 8 23.83 12.33 -3.74
CA SER A 8 23.63 11.12 -2.95
C SER A 8 22.15 11.01 -2.56
N ALA A 9 21.33 10.53 -3.50
CA ALA A 9 19.98 10.11 -3.17
C ALA A 9 20.01 9.17 -1.95
N ARG A 10 19.17 9.41 -0.96
CA ARG A 10 19.03 8.53 0.20
C ARG A 10 18.01 7.46 -0.09
N THR A 11 18.38 6.22 0.16
CA THR A 11 17.50 5.08 0.06
C THR A 11 17.08 4.62 1.44
N PHE A 12 15.82 4.25 1.56
CA PHE A 12 15.23 3.69 2.76
C PHE A 12 14.53 2.40 2.40
N THR A 13 14.70 1.39 3.24
CA THR A 13 14.01 0.09 3.15
C THR A 13 12.93 0.00 4.23
N GLY A 14 11.78 -0.57 3.90
CA GLY A 14 10.68 -0.77 4.83
C GLY A 14 11.06 -1.75 5.95
N ASP A 15 10.85 -1.33 7.20
CA ASP A 15 10.93 -2.22 8.37
C ASP A 15 9.70 -3.12 8.37
N ARG A 16 9.88 -4.43 8.15
CA ARG A 16 8.77 -5.40 8.00
C ARG A 16 7.93 -5.56 9.26
N ASP A 17 8.54 -5.41 10.43
CA ASP A 17 7.85 -5.58 11.71
C ASP A 17 6.95 -4.39 12.04
N HIS A 18 7.24 -3.22 11.47
CA HIS A 18 6.53 -1.96 11.72
C HIS A 18 5.82 -1.42 10.48
N SER A 19 5.74 -2.21 9.40
CA SER A 19 5.08 -1.80 8.16
C SER A 19 3.85 -2.66 7.87
N SER A 20 2.82 -2.06 7.26
CA SER A 20 1.63 -2.77 6.84
C SER A 20 0.97 -2.14 5.63
N PHE A 21 0.31 -2.97 4.83
CA PHE A 21 -0.62 -2.56 3.79
C PHE A 21 -2.01 -3.05 4.14
N GLY A 22 -2.91 -2.12 4.47
CA GLY A 22 -4.26 -2.39 4.92
C GLY A 22 -5.31 -2.07 3.86
N PHE A 23 -6.48 -2.65 4.03
CA PHE A 23 -7.66 -2.32 3.25
C PHE A 23 -8.92 -2.29 4.11
N ALA A 24 -9.90 -1.50 3.68
CA ALA A 24 -11.23 -1.47 4.27
C ALA A 24 -12.29 -1.37 3.18
N VAL A 25 -13.36 -2.15 3.31
CA VAL A 25 -14.49 -2.18 2.38
C VAL A 25 -15.81 -2.23 3.13
N ARG A 26 -16.84 -1.55 2.58
CA ARG A 26 -18.20 -1.61 3.15
C ARG A 26 -18.75 -3.02 3.08
N HIS A 27 -19.23 -3.54 4.20
CA HIS A 27 -19.81 -4.89 4.33
C HIS A 27 -21.26 -4.81 4.81
N MET A 28 -22.17 -5.50 4.10
CA MET A 28 -23.60 -5.56 4.37
C MET A 28 -24.24 -4.17 4.54
N THR A 29 -23.70 -3.14 3.92
CA THR A 29 -24.08 -1.71 4.04
C THR A 29 -23.93 -1.09 5.43
N VAL A 30 -23.66 -1.86 6.47
CA VAL A 30 -23.68 -1.42 7.88
C VAL A 30 -22.31 -1.29 8.53
N SER A 31 -21.32 -2.09 8.12
CA SER A 31 -19.99 -2.10 8.75
C SER A 31 -18.84 -1.97 7.75
N MET A 32 -17.63 -1.81 8.25
CA MET A 32 -16.40 -1.89 7.46
C MET A 32 -15.70 -3.22 7.75
N PHE A 33 -15.53 -4.04 6.72
CA PHE A 33 -14.61 -5.16 6.78
C PHE A 33 -13.19 -4.65 6.55
N ARG A 34 -12.26 -5.07 7.38
CA ARG A 34 -10.85 -4.64 7.33
C ARG A 34 -9.94 -5.84 7.32
N GLY A 35 -8.84 -5.69 6.58
CA GLY A 35 -7.74 -6.63 6.56
C GLY A 35 -6.44 -5.91 6.27
N SER A 36 -5.34 -6.62 6.41
CA SER A 36 -4.00 -6.12 6.06
C SER A 36 -3.14 -7.27 5.55
N PHE A 37 -2.03 -6.90 4.91
CA PHE A 37 -0.97 -7.81 4.53
C PHE A 37 0.26 -7.45 5.36
N GLY A 38 0.90 -8.44 5.99
CA GLY A 38 2.04 -8.23 6.89
C GLY A 38 3.40 -8.46 6.23
N ASP A 39 3.46 -9.22 5.11
CA ASP A 39 4.71 -9.38 4.36
C ASP A 39 4.82 -8.26 3.33
N VAL A 40 5.36 -7.13 3.78
CA VAL A 40 5.52 -5.90 3.01
C VAL A 40 6.99 -5.71 2.67
N ASP A 41 7.30 -5.57 1.39
CA ASP A 41 8.60 -5.14 0.88
C ASP A 41 8.43 -3.73 0.29
N ALA A 42 9.12 -2.75 0.83
CA ALA A 42 9.02 -1.37 0.39
C ALA A 42 10.39 -0.71 0.31
N ARG A 43 10.57 0.10 -0.72
CA ARG A 43 11.77 0.93 -0.92
C ARG A 43 11.35 2.35 -1.26
N VAL A 44 11.91 3.30 -0.55
CA VAL A 44 11.70 4.73 -0.78
C VAL A 44 13.05 5.38 -1.11
N VAL A 45 13.10 6.10 -2.21
CA VAL A 45 14.28 6.87 -2.61
C VAL A 45 13.95 8.35 -2.49
N ILE A 46 14.74 9.08 -1.74
CA ILE A 46 14.64 10.53 -1.59
C ILE A 46 15.83 11.15 -2.33
N ALA A 47 15.55 11.80 -3.46
CA ALA A 47 16.54 12.50 -4.26
C ALA A 47 17.05 13.78 -3.57
N ASP A 48 18.19 14.31 -3.98
CA ASP A 48 18.77 15.54 -3.40
C ASP A 48 17.88 16.77 -3.53
N ASP A 49 17.03 16.78 -4.56
CA ASP A 49 16.05 17.85 -4.78
C ASP A 49 14.76 17.65 -3.97
N GLY A 50 14.72 16.63 -3.09
CA GLY A 50 13.60 16.30 -2.23
C GLY A 50 12.49 15.51 -2.92
N ALA A 51 12.65 15.08 -4.17
CA ALA A 51 11.68 14.18 -4.82
C ALA A 51 11.73 12.79 -4.18
N VAL A 52 10.58 12.19 -4.00
CA VAL A 52 10.38 10.90 -3.34
C VAL A 52 9.79 9.92 -4.34
N GLU A 53 10.40 8.76 -4.47
CA GLU A 53 9.89 7.64 -5.25
C GLU A 53 9.67 6.43 -4.34
N LEU A 54 8.52 5.78 -4.48
CA LEU A 54 8.11 4.59 -3.73
C LEU A 54 7.97 3.40 -4.68
N THR A 55 8.59 2.30 -4.32
CA THR A 55 8.26 0.97 -4.85
C THR A 55 7.87 0.06 -3.71
N GLY A 56 6.83 -0.74 -3.90
CA GLY A 56 6.38 -1.67 -2.86
C GLY A 56 5.78 -2.93 -3.47
N ALA A 57 5.89 -4.01 -2.70
CA ALA A 57 5.23 -5.28 -2.97
C ALA A 57 4.71 -5.87 -1.67
N VAL A 58 3.57 -6.56 -1.72
CA VAL A 58 3.06 -7.34 -0.60
C VAL A 58 2.70 -8.74 -1.07
N ARG A 59 2.97 -9.73 -0.23
CA ARG A 59 2.53 -11.10 -0.46
C ARG A 59 1.07 -11.27 -0.09
N VAL A 60 0.25 -11.68 -1.05
CA VAL A 60 -1.21 -11.86 -0.86
C VAL A 60 -1.52 -12.88 0.24
N GLU A 61 -0.72 -13.94 0.36
CA GLU A 61 -0.92 -14.96 1.39
C GLU A 61 -0.65 -14.47 2.82
N SER A 62 0.03 -13.32 3.00
CA SER A 62 0.24 -12.71 4.30
C SER A 62 -0.99 -11.98 4.86
N ILE A 63 -2.15 -12.15 4.22
CA ILE A 63 -3.41 -11.53 4.65
C ILE A 63 -3.72 -11.84 6.12
N SER A 64 -4.09 -10.82 6.88
CA SER A 64 -4.37 -10.91 8.32
C SER A 64 -5.65 -11.69 8.65
N VAL A 65 -6.53 -11.89 7.69
CA VAL A 65 -7.80 -12.64 7.85
C VAL A 65 -7.49 -14.13 7.87
N GLN A 66 -7.38 -14.69 9.08
CA GLN A 66 -7.04 -16.11 9.29
C GLN A 66 -8.25 -16.98 9.64
N SER A 67 -9.35 -16.38 10.12
CA SER A 67 -10.54 -17.08 10.58
C SER A 67 -11.81 -16.33 10.19
N PRO A 68 -12.89 -17.03 9.81
CA PRO A 68 -12.94 -18.49 9.57
C PRO A 68 -12.12 -18.91 8.34
N ALA A 69 -11.67 -20.17 8.31
CA ALA A 69 -10.81 -20.70 7.24
C ALA A 69 -11.43 -20.57 5.84
N ASP A 70 -12.75 -20.77 5.74
CA ASP A 70 -13.48 -20.62 4.47
C ASP A 70 -13.46 -19.18 3.95
N LEU A 71 -13.53 -18.18 4.84
CA LEU A 71 -13.41 -16.78 4.43
C LEU A 71 -12.00 -16.49 3.90
N ARG A 72 -10.97 -16.97 4.60
CA ARG A 72 -9.59 -16.83 4.12
C ARG A 72 -9.40 -17.48 2.75
N ALA A 73 -9.88 -18.72 2.59
CA ALA A 73 -9.79 -19.44 1.31
C ALA A 73 -10.53 -18.68 0.20
N HIS A 74 -11.69 -18.11 0.47
CA HIS A 74 -12.45 -17.31 -0.49
C HIS A 74 -11.70 -16.04 -0.88
N LEU A 75 -11.10 -15.31 0.08
CA LEU A 75 -10.31 -14.11 -0.20
C LEU A 75 -9.08 -14.40 -1.05
N LEU A 76 -8.41 -15.53 -0.82
CA LEU A 76 -7.24 -15.95 -1.61
C LEU A 76 -7.63 -16.56 -2.96
N GLY A 77 -8.90 -16.92 -3.15
CA GLY A 77 -9.43 -17.55 -4.37
C GLY A 77 -9.67 -16.57 -5.52
N ALA A 78 -10.13 -17.14 -6.64
CA ALA A 78 -10.33 -16.45 -7.93
C ALA A 78 -11.38 -15.31 -7.90
N ASP A 79 -12.34 -15.35 -6.97
CA ASP A 79 -13.32 -14.29 -6.80
C ASP A 79 -12.73 -12.98 -6.25
N PHE A 80 -11.60 -13.09 -5.51
CA PHE A 80 -10.91 -11.95 -4.90
C PHE A 80 -9.45 -11.85 -5.36
N PHE A 81 -8.47 -12.21 -4.55
CA PHE A 81 -7.07 -11.92 -4.85
C PHE A 81 -6.43 -12.89 -5.84
N ASP A 82 -6.99 -14.11 -6.03
CA ASP A 82 -6.42 -15.15 -6.89
C ASP A 82 -4.92 -15.39 -6.62
N ALA A 83 -4.60 -15.62 -5.34
CA ALA A 83 -3.23 -15.67 -4.85
C ALA A 83 -2.36 -16.74 -5.52
N ALA A 84 -2.96 -17.83 -5.97
CA ALA A 84 -2.25 -18.91 -6.68
C ALA A 84 -1.70 -18.45 -8.03
N THR A 85 -2.42 -17.58 -8.74
CA THR A 85 -2.01 -17.03 -10.04
C THR A 85 -1.25 -15.70 -9.86
N HIS A 86 -1.64 -14.91 -8.86
CA HIS A 86 -1.14 -13.56 -8.60
C HIS A 86 -0.70 -13.44 -7.14
N PRO A 87 0.49 -13.95 -6.77
CA PRO A 87 0.93 -14.02 -5.38
C PRO A 87 1.28 -12.67 -4.75
N GLU A 88 1.39 -11.61 -5.55
CA GLU A 88 1.81 -10.29 -5.10
C GLU A 88 0.88 -9.18 -5.58
N ILE A 89 0.77 -8.13 -4.74
CA ILE A 89 0.27 -6.81 -5.12
C ILE A 89 1.48 -5.89 -5.15
N THR A 90 1.66 -5.12 -6.22
CA THR A 90 2.81 -4.22 -6.37
C THR A 90 2.39 -2.79 -6.65
N PHE A 91 3.21 -1.85 -6.21
CA PHE A 91 3.02 -0.42 -6.47
C PHE A 91 4.34 0.22 -6.90
N ARG A 92 4.26 1.13 -7.88
CA ARG A 92 5.39 1.97 -8.30
C ARG A 92 4.90 3.39 -8.50
N SER A 93 5.50 4.34 -7.77
CA SER A 93 5.15 5.75 -7.93
C SER A 93 5.95 6.44 -9.04
N ALA A 94 5.37 7.52 -9.55
CA ALA A 94 6.14 8.61 -10.12
C ALA A 94 6.83 9.42 -9.00
N PRO A 95 7.85 10.25 -9.32
CA PRO A 95 8.44 11.17 -8.34
C PRO A 95 7.39 12.12 -7.76
N ALA A 96 7.33 12.23 -6.44
CA ALA A 96 6.43 13.10 -5.70
C ALA A 96 7.23 14.05 -4.79
N ARG A 97 6.67 15.20 -4.44
CA ARG A 97 7.35 16.17 -3.55
C ARG A 97 6.48 16.42 -2.32
N PRO A 98 7.00 16.14 -1.11
CA PRO A 98 6.31 16.51 0.11
C PRO A 98 6.27 18.04 0.24
N ALA A 99 5.16 18.54 0.77
CA ALA A 99 5.05 19.94 1.19
C ALA A 99 5.85 20.20 2.49
N ALA A 100 5.97 21.47 2.87
CA ALA A 100 6.73 21.85 4.06
C ALA A 100 6.21 21.28 5.38
N ASP A 101 4.94 20.91 5.44
CA ASP A 101 4.30 20.25 6.58
C ASP A 101 4.38 18.72 6.54
N GLY A 102 5.08 18.16 5.54
CA GLY A 102 5.23 16.72 5.32
C GLY A 102 4.09 16.08 4.55
N SER A 103 3.03 16.81 4.23
CA SER A 103 1.94 16.26 3.38
C SER A 103 2.47 15.93 1.99
N ILE A 104 1.98 14.81 1.42
CA ILE A 104 2.44 14.34 0.11
C ILE A 104 1.26 13.74 -0.66
N GLU A 105 1.25 14.01 -1.97
CA GLU A 105 0.39 13.33 -2.94
C GLU A 105 1.27 12.48 -3.85
N VAL A 106 0.99 11.18 -3.91
CA VAL A 106 1.77 10.19 -4.65
C VAL A 106 0.92 9.62 -5.76
N HIS A 107 1.34 9.83 -7.00
CA HIS A 107 0.75 9.20 -8.19
C HIS A 107 1.56 7.96 -8.56
N GLY A 108 0.90 6.87 -8.87
CA GLY A 108 1.60 5.65 -9.27
C GLY A 108 0.68 4.60 -9.84
N ASP A 109 1.27 3.49 -10.23
CA ASP A 109 0.55 2.33 -10.76
C ASP A 109 0.47 1.23 -9.71
N LEU A 110 -0.75 0.86 -9.36
CA LEU A 110 -1.06 -0.30 -8.52
C LEU A 110 -1.35 -1.49 -9.43
N THR A 111 -0.63 -2.58 -9.21
CA THR A 111 -0.87 -3.84 -9.93
C THR A 111 -1.41 -4.87 -8.96
N MET A 112 -2.58 -5.41 -9.27
CA MET A 112 -3.27 -6.43 -8.50
C MET A 112 -3.98 -7.39 -9.44
N ARG A 113 -3.88 -8.70 -9.22
CA ARG A 113 -4.42 -9.73 -10.12
C ARG A 113 -3.95 -9.59 -11.58
N GLY A 114 -2.71 -9.17 -11.79
CA GLY A 114 -2.16 -8.93 -13.13
C GLY A 114 -2.72 -7.70 -13.85
N VAL A 115 -3.60 -6.92 -13.21
CA VAL A 115 -4.17 -5.68 -13.76
C VAL A 115 -3.49 -4.49 -13.10
N SER A 116 -2.93 -3.59 -13.91
CA SER A 116 -2.32 -2.34 -13.45
C SER A 116 -3.26 -1.16 -13.68
N ARG A 117 -3.41 -0.30 -12.67
CA ARG A 117 -4.23 0.91 -12.72
C ARG A 117 -3.53 2.09 -12.06
N PRO A 118 -3.65 3.29 -12.62
CA PRO A 118 -3.17 4.49 -11.96
C PRO A 118 -3.97 4.76 -10.68
N VAL A 119 -3.25 5.07 -9.60
CA VAL A 119 -3.83 5.40 -8.29
C VAL A 119 -3.16 6.67 -7.78
N VAL A 120 -3.96 7.53 -7.15
CA VAL A 120 -3.49 8.69 -6.40
C VAL A 120 -3.66 8.40 -4.92
N ALA A 121 -2.56 8.46 -4.18
CA ALA A 121 -2.55 8.31 -2.73
C ALA A 121 -2.12 9.61 -2.07
N THR A 122 -2.75 9.96 -0.97
CA THR A 122 -2.40 11.13 -0.17
C THR A 122 -2.00 10.73 1.24
N GLY A 123 -1.11 11.51 1.85
CA GLY A 123 -0.68 11.20 3.20
C GLY A 123 0.46 12.07 3.69
N THR A 124 1.34 11.51 4.49
CA THR A 124 2.44 12.23 5.13
C THR A 124 3.74 11.45 5.06
N LEU A 125 4.84 12.17 4.82
CA LEU A 125 6.19 11.70 5.02
C LEU A 125 6.77 12.41 6.26
N LEU A 126 7.19 11.64 7.26
CA LEU A 126 7.74 12.13 8.53
C LEU A 126 9.20 11.71 8.67
N GLY A 127 9.97 12.55 9.30
CA GLY A 127 11.41 12.33 9.48
C GLY A 127 12.25 12.97 8.37
N PRO A 128 13.53 12.58 8.22
CA PRO A 128 14.18 11.50 8.98
C PRO A 128 14.53 11.89 10.42
N VAL A 129 14.61 10.88 11.31
CA VAL A 129 15.09 11.02 12.68
C VAL A 129 16.14 9.95 12.98
N GLU A 130 17.07 10.22 13.89
CA GLU A 130 18.00 9.21 14.38
C GLU A 130 17.40 8.50 15.59
N ASP A 131 17.38 7.15 15.56
CA ASP A 131 16.92 6.35 16.66
C ASP A 131 18.00 6.16 17.74
N PRO A 132 17.67 5.66 18.94
CA PRO A 132 18.66 5.47 20.02
C PRO A 132 19.78 4.49 19.70
N PHE A 133 19.68 3.74 18.61
CA PHE A 133 20.67 2.76 18.17
C PHE A 133 21.54 3.26 17.00
N GLY A 134 21.32 4.51 16.57
CA GLY A 134 22.08 5.16 15.51
C GLY A 134 21.56 4.91 14.08
N ALA A 135 20.40 4.27 13.93
CA ALA A 135 19.76 4.13 12.63
C ALA A 135 18.93 5.38 12.29
N THR A 136 18.98 5.80 11.02
CA THR A 136 18.11 6.87 10.54
C THR A 136 16.78 6.28 10.08
N ARG A 137 15.68 6.76 10.68
CA ARG A 137 14.31 6.29 10.39
C ARG A 137 13.45 7.40 9.82
N ALA A 138 12.47 6.99 8.99
CA ALA A 138 11.41 7.84 8.49
C ALA A 138 10.10 7.06 8.51
N ALA A 139 8.97 7.72 8.33
CA ALA A 139 7.68 7.07 8.16
C ALA A 139 6.95 7.64 6.95
N LEU A 140 6.28 6.77 6.19
CA LEU A 140 5.40 7.15 5.09
C LEU A 140 4.02 6.53 5.33
N GLU A 141 3.03 7.39 5.53
CA GLU A 141 1.63 6.98 5.65
C GLU A 141 0.87 7.47 4.44
N LEU A 142 0.17 6.56 3.76
CA LEU A 142 -0.63 6.91 2.58
C LEU A 142 -2.02 6.29 2.65
N ARG A 143 -2.97 6.98 2.04
CA ARG A 143 -4.36 6.52 1.84
C ARG A 143 -4.76 6.72 0.39
N ALA A 144 -5.50 5.74 -0.14
CA ALA A 144 -6.10 5.83 -1.46
C ALA A 144 -7.48 5.15 -1.44
N THR A 145 -8.30 5.44 -2.44
CA THR A 145 -9.55 4.71 -2.66
C THR A 145 -9.56 4.19 -4.08
N ILE A 146 -9.89 2.92 -4.25
CA ILE A 146 -9.97 2.24 -5.54
C ILE A 146 -11.34 1.59 -5.72
N ASP A 147 -11.73 1.36 -6.97
CA ASP A 147 -12.83 0.45 -7.28
C ASP A 147 -12.27 -0.95 -7.54
N ARG A 148 -12.61 -1.91 -6.66
CA ARG A 148 -12.10 -3.29 -6.76
C ARG A 148 -12.45 -3.99 -8.08
N ARG A 149 -13.53 -3.55 -8.75
CA ARG A 149 -13.98 -4.12 -10.02
C ARG A 149 -13.00 -3.82 -11.16
N GLU A 150 -12.26 -2.69 -11.08
CA GLU A 150 -11.23 -2.34 -12.07
C GLU A 150 -10.05 -3.33 -12.06
N PHE A 151 -9.92 -4.11 -10.98
CA PHE A 151 -8.95 -5.21 -10.84
C PHE A 151 -9.58 -6.59 -11.02
N GLY A 152 -10.82 -6.67 -11.53
CA GLY A 152 -11.51 -7.93 -11.79
C GLY A 152 -12.13 -8.60 -10.54
N MET A 153 -12.17 -7.93 -9.38
CA MET A 153 -12.85 -8.43 -8.19
C MET A 153 -14.32 -8.03 -8.20
N THR A 154 -15.12 -8.75 -8.96
CA THR A 154 -16.55 -8.42 -9.22
C THR A 154 -17.52 -9.21 -8.36
N TRP A 155 -17.07 -10.23 -7.62
CA TRP A 155 -17.93 -11.04 -6.78
C TRP A 155 -18.77 -10.18 -5.82
N ASN A 156 -20.06 -10.52 -5.70
CA ASN A 156 -20.98 -9.91 -4.76
C ASN A 156 -22.22 -10.80 -4.52
N LEU A 157 -23.01 -10.47 -3.53
CA LEU A 157 -24.32 -11.06 -3.28
C LEU A 157 -25.35 -9.94 -3.07
N PRO A 158 -26.52 -10.00 -3.73
CA PRO A 158 -27.58 -9.03 -3.49
C PRO A 158 -28.20 -9.24 -2.10
N LEU A 159 -28.50 -8.13 -1.43
CA LEU A 159 -29.21 -8.17 -0.16
C LEU A 159 -30.74 -8.25 -0.39
N PRO A 160 -31.49 -8.95 0.48
CA PRO A 160 -32.95 -9.15 0.30
C PRO A 160 -33.77 -7.87 0.22
N LYS A 161 -33.28 -6.77 0.81
CA LYS A 161 -33.96 -5.47 0.82
C LYS A 161 -33.31 -4.44 -0.11
N GLY A 162 -32.47 -4.89 -1.04
CA GLY A 162 -31.72 -4.06 -1.98
C GLY A 162 -30.34 -3.70 -1.48
N GLY A 163 -29.43 -3.40 -2.44
CA GLY A 163 -28.00 -3.20 -2.22
C GLY A 163 -27.22 -4.50 -2.28
N ASP A 164 -25.93 -4.38 -2.03
CA ASP A 164 -24.95 -5.45 -2.16
C ASP A 164 -24.27 -5.77 -0.83
N ALA A 165 -23.89 -7.03 -0.65
CA ALA A 165 -23.18 -7.51 0.53
C ALA A 165 -21.81 -6.82 0.67
N LEU A 166 -21.14 -6.51 -0.45
CA LEU A 166 -19.81 -5.93 -0.46
C LEU A 166 -19.77 -4.67 -1.32
N GLY A 167 -19.26 -3.58 -0.76
CA GLY A 167 -19.03 -2.33 -1.48
C GLY A 167 -18.02 -2.48 -2.62
N THR A 168 -18.08 -1.59 -3.59
CA THR A 168 -17.14 -1.58 -4.72
C THR A 168 -15.90 -0.74 -4.42
N GLN A 169 -16.06 0.32 -3.62
CA GLN A 169 -14.95 1.17 -3.20
C GLN A 169 -14.20 0.53 -2.03
N VAL A 170 -12.89 0.46 -2.16
CA VAL A 170 -11.97 -0.07 -1.15
C VAL A 170 -11.01 1.04 -0.75
N GLU A 171 -10.95 1.33 0.54
CA GLU A 171 -9.92 2.20 1.11
C GLU A 171 -8.64 1.38 1.25
N LEU A 172 -7.53 1.93 0.78
CA LEU A 172 -6.18 1.40 0.96
C LEU A 172 -5.44 2.24 1.99
N LEU A 173 -4.72 1.57 2.89
CA LEU A 173 -4.00 2.17 4.01
C LEU A 173 -2.57 1.63 3.99
N VAL A 174 -1.60 2.51 3.77
CA VAL A 174 -0.18 2.17 3.77
C VAL A 174 0.46 2.81 5.00
N HIS A 175 1.11 2.01 5.82
CA HIS A 175 1.94 2.45 6.93
C HIS A 175 3.32 1.82 6.77
N LEU A 176 4.31 2.64 6.50
CA LEU A 176 5.70 2.22 6.35
C LEU A 176 6.55 2.91 7.41
N GLU A 177 7.21 2.14 8.24
CA GLU A 177 8.40 2.58 8.93
C GLU A 177 9.61 2.24 8.05
N LEU A 178 10.49 3.20 7.87
CA LEU A 178 11.57 3.16 6.89
C LEU A 178 12.91 3.31 7.62
N VAL A 179 13.89 2.49 7.25
CA VAL A 179 15.26 2.56 7.76
C VAL A 179 16.18 2.90 6.61
N ALA A 180 17.07 3.88 6.81
CA ALA A 180 18.07 4.25 5.80
C ALA A 180 19.06 3.11 5.57
N ASP A 181 19.38 2.85 4.30
CA ASP A 181 20.35 1.84 3.87
C ASP A 181 21.79 2.25 4.24
#